data_62254d0c841827dbb74e7e8dc24a8df4
#
_entry.id   62254d0c841827dbb74e7e8dc24a8df4
#
_cell.length_a   1.000
_cell.length_b   1.000
_cell.length_c   1.000
_cell.angle_alpha   90.00
_cell.angle_beta   90.00
_cell.angle_gamma   90.00
#
_symmetry.space_group_name_H-M   'P 1'
#
loop_
_entity.id
_entity.type
_entity.pdbx_description
1 polymer ?
#
loop_
_entity_poly.entity_id
_entity_poly.type
_entity_poly.pdbx_seq_one_letter_code
_entity_poly.pdbx_strand_id
1 'polypeptide(L)'
;MATNTMEPPVRAETVTDPDVDPRDRPTGFGYHVIYASPEKYDEMVRFYQLLFGGQAKPVPDGLASEQVVNPEHDLILIVKRPGLSTFSFESKPGFNHMAYSYTSLAELMYVYRQARDNGLKTIEVLNSEVLIQLYYHDPEGNMIEIGVDGHDTSEETQEYARQADGARQPGKIDHWKYDPEMILKMLGAGVSDYDIFNHEKYHAMAKSGRF
;
A
#
# COMPACT_ATOMS: atom_id res chain seq x y z
N MET A 1 0.16 -6.89 47.40
CA MET A 1 0.04 -6.96 45.96
C MET A 1 1.37 -6.56 45.39
N ALA A 2 2.12 -7.51 44.86
CA ALA A 2 3.45 -7.22 44.27
C ALA A 2 3.22 -6.80 42.83
N THR A 3 3.58 -5.57 42.53
CA THR A 3 3.66 -5.05 41.13
C THR A 3 4.84 -5.73 40.46
N ASN A 4 4.51 -6.68 39.60
CA ASN A 4 5.50 -7.32 38.73
C ASN A 4 5.87 -6.32 37.62
N THR A 5 6.81 -5.42 37.92
CA THR A 5 7.45 -4.60 36.88
C THR A 5 8.42 -5.50 36.12
N MET A 6 7.97 -6.02 34.98
CA MET A 6 8.90 -6.59 34.03
C MET A 6 9.85 -5.48 33.60
N GLU A 7 11.10 -5.58 34.02
CA GLU A 7 12.14 -4.76 33.43
C GLU A 7 12.20 -5.09 31.94
N PRO A 8 12.26 -4.06 31.08
CA PRO A 8 12.45 -4.31 29.67
C PRO A 8 13.76 -5.09 29.48
N PRO A 9 13.81 -6.03 28.54
CA PRO A 9 15.04 -6.76 28.27
C PRO A 9 16.14 -5.75 27.99
N VAL A 10 17.15 -5.74 28.82
CA VAL A 10 18.37 -4.94 28.61
C VAL A 10 18.94 -5.47 27.30
N ARG A 11 18.76 -4.73 26.21
CA ARG A 11 19.59 -4.95 25.04
C ARG A 11 21.02 -4.80 25.53
N ALA A 12 21.80 -5.86 25.34
CA ALA A 12 23.21 -5.83 25.56
C ALA A 12 23.76 -4.51 25.02
N GLU A 13 24.63 -3.91 25.82
CA GLU A 13 25.28 -2.63 25.62
C GLU A 13 25.38 -2.23 24.15
N THR A 14 25.00 -1.01 23.86
CA THR A 14 25.28 -0.40 22.55
C THR A 14 26.77 -0.59 22.31
N VAL A 15 27.10 -1.69 21.67
CA VAL A 15 28.42 -1.94 21.16
C VAL A 15 28.65 -0.81 20.18
N THR A 16 29.46 0.14 20.55
CA THR A 16 30.15 0.99 19.59
C THR A 16 31.16 0.08 18.91
N ASP A 17 30.64 -0.86 18.14
CA ASP A 17 31.45 -1.69 17.29
C ASP A 17 31.96 -0.79 16.17
N PRO A 18 33.27 -0.51 16.09
CA PRO A 18 33.82 0.31 15.02
C PRO A 18 33.61 -0.31 13.64
N ASP A 19 33.22 -1.60 13.58
CA ASP A 19 32.94 -2.32 12.35
C ASP A 19 31.45 -2.28 11.93
N VAL A 20 30.56 -1.66 12.74
CA VAL A 20 29.19 -1.41 12.30
C VAL A 20 29.19 -0.34 11.23
N ASP A 21 28.82 -0.71 10.03
CA ASP A 21 28.66 0.25 8.93
C ASP A 21 27.55 1.26 9.29
N PRO A 22 27.83 2.56 9.38
CA PRO A 22 26.84 3.57 9.68
C PRO A 22 25.71 3.63 8.62
N ARG A 23 25.83 2.88 7.53
CA ARG A 23 24.81 2.71 6.50
C ARG A 23 23.87 1.53 6.76
N ASP A 24 24.06 0.79 7.86
CA ASP A 24 23.10 -0.26 8.25
C ASP A 24 21.71 0.35 8.43
N ARG A 25 20.78 -0.15 7.66
CA ARG A 25 19.41 0.38 7.56
C ARG A 25 18.46 -0.50 8.35
N PRO A 26 17.31 0.03 8.76
CA PRO A 26 16.23 -0.81 9.26
C PRO A 26 15.92 -1.93 8.25
N THR A 27 15.70 -3.12 8.75
CA THR A 27 15.45 -4.32 7.92
C THR A 27 14.02 -4.38 7.37
N GLY A 28 13.15 -3.46 7.78
CA GLY A 28 11.76 -3.38 7.33
C GLY A 28 10.90 -2.50 8.23
N PHE A 29 9.61 -2.48 7.92
CA PHE A 29 8.61 -1.91 8.81
C PHE A 29 8.21 -2.94 9.86
N GLY A 30 8.00 -2.50 11.10
CA GLY A 30 7.51 -3.38 12.16
C GLY A 30 5.99 -3.43 12.17
N TYR A 31 5.35 -2.28 12.31
CA TYR A 31 3.89 -2.16 12.33
C TYR A 31 3.45 -0.71 12.12
N HIS A 32 2.20 -0.54 11.70
CA HIS A 32 1.52 0.75 11.64
C HIS A 32 0.42 0.81 12.70
N VAL A 33 0.25 1.96 13.32
CA VAL A 33 -0.88 2.21 14.23
C VAL A 33 -1.78 3.25 13.62
N ILE A 34 -3.05 2.87 13.42
CA ILE A 34 -4.06 3.74 12.85
C ILE A 34 -5.17 3.91 13.88
N TYR A 35 -5.53 5.13 14.17
CA TYR A 35 -6.67 5.40 15.06
C TYR A 35 -7.98 5.38 14.28
N ALA A 36 -8.98 4.77 14.88
CA ALA A 36 -10.36 4.79 14.40
C ALA A 36 -11.29 5.35 15.45
N SER A 37 -12.23 6.18 15.03
CA SER A 37 -13.34 6.58 15.90
C SER A 37 -14.18 5.35 16.27
N PRO A 38 -14.83 5.32 17.44
CA PRO A 38 -15.64 4.17 17.83
C PRO A 38 -16.71 3.82 16.80
N GLU A 39 -17.27 4.82 16.13
CA GLU A 39 -18.34 4.69 15.15
C GLU A 39 -17.90 4.04 13.85
N LYS A 40 -16.62 4.21 13.45
CA LYS A 40 -16.07 3.70 12.20
C LYS A 40 -15.14 2.50 12.38
N TYR A 41 -14.92 2.08 13.61
CA TYR A 41 -13.94 1.03 13.91
C TYR A 41 -14.18 -0.26 13.11
N ASP A 42 -15.42 -0.76 13.06
CA ASP A 42 -15.74 -2.00 12.36
C ASP A 42 -15.59 -1.84 10.83
N GLU A 43 -15.89 -0.65 10.31
CA GLU A 43 -15.68 -0.32 8.89
C GLU A 43 -14.19 -0.25 8.55
N MET A 44 -13.37 0.31 9.45
CA MET A 44 -11.91 0.34 9.32
C MET A 44 -11.34 -1.07 9.25
N VAL A 45 -11.72 -1.94 10.20
CA VAL A 45 -11.28 -3.34 10.21
C VAL A 45 -11.66 -4.03 8.91
N ARG A 46 -12.91 -3.89 8.46
CA ARG A 46 -13.38 -4.50 7.22
C ARG A 46 -12.62 -3.96 5.99
N PHE A 47 -12.36 -2.66 5.93
CA PHE A 47 -11.62 -2.04 4.83
C PHE A 47 -10.24 -2.69 4.65
N TYR A 48 -9.46 -2.77 5.73
CA TYR A 48 -8.13 -3.35 5.68
C TYR A 48 -8.15 -4.86 5.40
N GLN A 49 -9.17 -5.59 5.90
CA GLN A 49 -9.34 -7.00 5.56
C GLN A 49 -9.61 -7.22 4.07
N LEU A 50 -10.37 -6.34 3.42
CA LEU A 50 -10.67 -6.45 2.00
C LEU A 50 -9.46 -6.17 1.12
N LEU A 51 -8.57 -5.25 1.53
CA LEU A 51 -7.38 -4.92 0.76
C LEU A 51 -6.23 -5.90 1.01
N PHE A 52 -6.06 -6.41 2.21
CA PHE A 52 -4.88 -7.20 2.59
C PHE A 52 -5.17 -8.67 2.87
N GLY A 53 -6.42 -9.09 2.82
CA GLY A 53 -6.84 -10.48 2.89
C GLY A 53 -6.71 -11.12 4.26
N GLY A 54 -6.24 -10.60 5.26
CA GLY A 54 -6.03 -11.23 6.56
C GLY A 54 -7.30 -11.38 7.39
N GLN A 55 -7.18 -12.05 8.52
CA GLN A 55 -8.18 -12.04 9.56
C GLN A 55 -7.78 -11.04 10.64
N ALA A 56 -8.64 -10.05 10.89
CA ALA A 56 -8.45 -9.19 12.04
C ALA A 56 -8.53 -10.03 13.32
N LYS A 57 -7.50 -9.93 14.15
CA LYS A 57 -7.47 -10.55 15.45
C LYS A 57 -7.72 -9.48 16.50
N PRO A 58 -8.77 -9.61 17.33
CA PRO A 58 -8.94 -8.68 18.43
C PRO A 58 -7.73 -8.79 19.37
N VAL A 59 -7.13 -7.64 19.68
CA VAL A 59 -6.13 -7.59 20.76
C VAL A 59 -6.81 -7.61 22.12
N PRO A 60 -6.12 -8.12 23.17
CA PRO A 60 -6.64 -8.08 24.53
C PRO A 60 -7.12 -6.66 24.87
N ASP A 61 -8.26 -6.55 25.51
CA ASP A 61 -8.97 -5.32 25.90
C ASP A 61 -9.96 -4.76 24.87
N GLY A 62 -10.12 -5.36 23.69
CA GLY A 62 -11.17 -5.00 22.71
C GLY A 62 -11.01 -3.59 22.09
N LEU A 63 -9.84 -2.97 22.27
CA LEU A 63 -9.59 -1.60 21.83
C LEU A 63 -8.87 -1.51 20.50
N ALA A 64 -8.33 -2.62 20.00
CA ALA A 64 -7.60 -2.66 18.75
C ALA A 64 -7.82 -3.98 18.03
N SER A 65 -7.61 -3.99 16.73
CA SER A 65 -7.47 -5.22 15.97
C SER A 65 -6.20 -5.18 15.16
N GLU A 66 -5.63 -6.35 15.03
CA GLU A 66 -4.40 -6.57 14.29
C GLU A 66 -4.75 -7.13 12.92
N GLN A 67 -4.25 -6.48 11.88
CA GLN A 67 -4.37 -6.92 10.52
C GLN A 67 -2.98 -7.32 10.03
N VAL A 68 -2.80 -8.59 9.73
CA VAL A 68 -1.54 -9.10 9.18
C VAL A 68 -1.50 -8.80 7.69
N VAL A 69 -0.59 -7.93 7.27
CA VAL A 69 -0.34 -7.62 5.85
C VAL A 69 0.64 -8.63 5.27
N ASN A 70 1.64 -9.00 6.05
CA ASN A 70 2.68 -9.94 5.70
C ASN A 70 2.88 -10.90 6.90
N PRO A 71 2.94 -12.23 6.69
CA PRO A 71 3.09 -13.19 7.78
C PRO A 71 4.33 -12.97 8.66
N GLU A 72 5.34 -12.28 8.15
CA GLU A 72 6.62 -12.15 8.82
C GLU A 72 6.76 -10.87 9.64
N HIS A 73 6.23 -9.71 9.20
CA HIS A 73 6.54 -8.45 9.88
C HIS A 73 5.50 -7.33 9.83
N ASP A 74 4.63 -7.28 8.81
CA ASP A 74 3.85 -6.06 8.61
C ASP A 74 2.46 -6.16 9.24
N LEU A 75 2.30 -5.50 10.38
CA LEU A 75 1.05 -5.45 11.12
C LEU A 75 0.42 -4.06 11.01
N ILE A 76 -0.89 -4.04 10.85
CA ILE A 76 -1.69 -2.82 11.02
C ILE A 76 -2.53 -2.97 12.29
N LEU A 77 -2.24 -2.12 13.27
CA LEU A 77 -3.01 -2.02 14.49
C LEU A 77 -4.06 -0.92 14.34
N ILE A 78 -5.34 -1.31 14.34
CA ILE A 78 -6.45 -0.37 14.32
C ILE A 78 -6.91 -0.17 15.75
N VAL A 79 -6.64 1.00 16.30
CA VAL A 79 -6.91 1.33 17.69
C VAL A 79 -8.15 2.22 17.79
N LYS A 80 -9.17 1.72 18.48
CA LYS A 80 -10.38 2.48 18.78
C LYS A 80 -10.05 3.63 19.74
N ARG A 81 -10.29 4.87 19.32
CA ARG A 81 -9.99 6.05 20.12
C ARG A 81 -11.13 7.07 20.09
N PRO A 82 -11.80 7.30 21.21
CA PRO A 82 -12.85 8.34 21.29
C PRO A 82 -12.24 9.75 21.23
N GLY A 83 -13.03 10.71 20.78
CA GLY A 83 -12.68 12.13 20.79
C GLY A 83 -11.69 12.54 19.69
N LEU A 84 -11.58 11.77 18.62
CA LEU A 84 -10.81 12.18 17.44
C LEU A 84 -11.57 13.27 16.69
N SER A 85 -10.84 14.30 16.26
CA SER A 85 -11.36 15.27 15.28
C SER A 85 -11.37 14.63 13.90
N THR A 86 -12.32 14.99 13.07
CA THR A 86 -12.38 14.56 11.68
C THR A 86 -11.09 14.97 10.96
N PHE A 87 -10.41 14.01 10.37
CA PHE A 87 -9.25 14.28 9.53
C PHE A 87 -9.73 14.95 8.23
N SER A 88 -9.12 16.06 7.84
CA SER A 88 -9.36 16.69 6.55
C SER A 88 -8.09 16.61 5.71
N PHE A 89 -8.22 16.07 4.50
CA PHE A 89 -7.18 16.07 3.47
C PHE A 89 -7.04 17.47 2.85
N GLU A 90 -6.63 18.45 3.64
CA GLU A 90 -6.09 19.67 3.05
C GLU A 90 -4.60 19.44 2.77
N SER A 91 -4.08 20.00 1.68
CA SER A 91 -2.66 19.96 1.32
C SER A 91 -1.81 20.63 2.40
N LYS A 92 -1.51 19.89 3.45
CA LYS A 92 -0.65 20.32 4.55
C LYS A 92 0.66 19.53 4.51
N PRO A 93 1.77 20.13 4.92
CA PRO A 93 3.00 19.36 5.14
C PRO A 93 2.74 18.22 6.13
N GLY A 94 3.19 17.02 5.81
CA GLY A 94 3.01 15.86 6.66
C GLY A 94 2.94 14.55 5.88
N PHE A 95 2.30 13.58 6.49
CA PHE A 95 2.08 12.26 5.89
C PHE A 95 1.02 12.35 4.79
N ASN A 96 1.33 11.82 3.60
CA ASN A 96 0.42 11.84 2.46
C ASN A 96 -0.40 10.54 2.35
N HIS A 97 0.28 9.40 2.16
CA HIS A 97 -0.38 8.08 2.04
C HIS A 97 0.54 6.96 2.52
N MET A 98 -0.03 5.78 2.73
CA MET A 98 0.69 4.52 2.90
C MET A 98 0.58 3.73 1.61
N ALA A 99 1.71 3.21 1.13
CA ALA A 99 1.79 2.39 -0.06
C ALA A 99 2.17 0.94 0.28
N TYR A 100 1.48 -0.01 -0.34
CA TYR A 100 1.70 -1.44 -0.18
C TYR A 100 1.85 -2.10 -1.56
N SER A 101 2.84 -2.98 -1.70
CA SER A 101 3.14 -3.63 -2.98
C SER A 101 2.60 -5.05 -3.02
N TYR A 102 2.07 -5.41 -4.17
CA TYR A 102 1.73 -6.78 -4.56
C TYR A 102 2.81 -7.33 -5.49
N THR A 103 2.92 -8.65 -5.58
CA THR A 103 3.96 -9.30 -6.37
C THR A 103 3.63 -9.41 -7.86
N SER A 104 2.36 -9.27 -8.23
CA SER A 104 1.94 -9.32 -9.64
C SER A 104 0.71 -8.45 -9.93
N LEU A 105 0.58 -8.04 -11.19
CA LEU A 105 -0.59 -7.31 -11.66
C LEU A 105 -1.87 -8.15 -11.49
N ALA A 106 -1.78 -9.45 -11.67
CA ALA A 106 -2.92 -10.35 -11.47
C ALA A 106 -3.41 -10.35 -10.02
N GLU A 107 -2.50 -10.38 -9.04
CA GLU A 107 -2.86 -10.28 -7.61
C GLU A 107 -3.46 -8.93 -7.27
N LEU A 108 -2.83 -7.84 -7.72
CA LEU A 108 -3.35 -6.49 -7.51
C LEU A 108 -4.79 -6.37 -8.07
N MET A 109 -5.02 -6.86 -9.27
CA MET A 109 -6.32 -6.80 -9.91
C MET A 109 -7.34 -7.78 -9.31
N TYR A 110 -6.89 -8.88 -8.73
CA TYR A 110 -7.76 -9.75 -7.93
C TYR A 110 -8.27 -9.00 -6.69
N VAL A 111 -7.40 -8.31 -5.97
CA VAL A 111 -7.78 -7.51 -4.79
C VAL A 111 -8.69 -6.35 -5.20
N TYR A 112 -8.38 -5.66 -6.28
CA TYR A 112 -9.27 -4.63 -6.83
C TYR A 112 -10.70 -5.17 -7.05
N ARG A 113 -10.83 -6.33 -7.72
CA ARG A 113 -12.13 -6.94 -7.97
C ARG A 113 -12.87 -7.29 -6.68
N GLN A 114 -12.16 -7.87 -5.68
CA GLN A 114 -12.74 -8.17 -4.37
C GLN A 114 -13.22 -6.90 -3.66
N ALA A 115 -12.39 -5.85 -3.66
CA ALA A 115 -12.72 -4.57 -3.04
C ALA A 115 -13.96 -3.94 -3.71
N ARG A 116 -13.96 -3.86 -5.04
CA ARG A 116 -15.09 -3.34 -5.84
C ARG A 116 -16.39 -4.11 -5.58
N ASP A 117 -16.35 -5.45 -5.62
CA ASP A 117 -17.52 -6.30 -5.44
C ASP A 117 -18.08 -6.22 -4.00
N ASN A 118 -17.27 -5.76 -3.06
CA ASN A 118 -17.65 -5.44 -1.68
C ASN A 118 -17.94 -3.95 -1.43
N GLY A 119 -18.01 -3.15 -2.49
CA GLY A 119 -18.45 -1.75 -2.42
C GLY A 119 -17.36 -0.72 -2.15
N LEU A 120 -16.07 -1.13 -2.07
CA LEU A 120 -14.97 -0.18 -2.01
C LEU A 120 -14.76 0.44 -3.40
N LYS A 121 -14.55 1.76 -3.40
CA LYS A 121 -14.32 2.52 -4.63
C LYS A 121 -12.88 3.01 -4.65
N THR A 122 -12.18 2.76 -5.75
CA THR A 122 -10.91 3.42 -6.03
C THR A 122 -11.15 4.90 -6.25
N ILE A 123 -10.24 5.72 -5.73
CA ILE A 123 -10.21 7.16 -6.01
C ILE A 123 -9.63 7.39 -7.40
N GLU A 124 -8.50 6.73 -7.65
CA GLU A 124 -7.74 6.89 -8.87
C GLU A 124 -6.91 5.64 -9.13
N VAL A 125 -6.68 5.34 -10.41
CA VAL A 125 -5.74 4.32 -10.87
C VAL A 125 -4.75 4.98 -11.79
N LEU A 126 -3.48 4.89 -11.44
CA LEU A 126 -2.39 5.53 -12.16
C LEU A 126 -1.38 4.48 -12.65
N ASN A 127 -0.78 4.76 -13.77
CA ASN A 127 0.40 4.07 -14.26
C ASN A 127 1.51 5.10 -14.51
N SER A 128 2.69 4.84 -13.98
CA SER A 128 3.92 5.60 -14.25
C SER A 128 4.90 4.85 -15.13
N GLU A 129 4.48 3.73 -15.74
CA GLU A 129 5.30 2.70 -16.43
C GLU A 129 6.25 1.94 -15.51
N VAL A 130 6.54 2.46 -14.34
CA VAL A 130 7.35 1.82 -13.30
C VAL A 130 6.44 1.11 -12.30
N LEU A 131 5.22 1.63 -12.11
CA LEU A 131 4.31 1.22 -11.05
C LEU A 131 2.87 1.45 -11.51
N ILE A 132 2.00 0.44 -11.36
CA ILE A 132 0.56 0.62 -11.42
C ILE A 132 0.03 0.71 -10.01
N GLN A 133 -0.72 1.78 -9.73
CA GLN A 133 -1.15 2.20 -8.39
C GLN A 133 -2.66 2.39 -8.35
N LEU A 134 -3.28 1.87 -7.29
CA LEU A 134 -4.69 2.07 -6.99
C LEU A 134 -4.81 2.78 -5.65
N TYR A 135 -5.53 3.89 -5.63
CA TYR A 135 -5.72 4.70 -4.44
C TYR A 135 -7.11 4.52 -3.85
N TYR A 136 -7.17 4.45 -2.53
CA TYR A 136 -8.40 4.35 -1.75
C TYR A 136 -8.36 5.33 -0.59
N HIS A 137 -9.53 5.76 -0.12
CA HIS A 137 -9.65 6.32 1.22
C HIS A 137 -10.21 5.26 2.17
N ASP A 138 -9.57 5.09 3.32
CA ASP A 138 -10.18 4.32 4.40
C ASP A 138 -11.38 5.09 5.00
N PRO A 139 -12.20 4.48 5.84
CA PRO A 139 -13.35 5.16 6.43
C PRO A 139 -13.03 6.43 7.24
N GLU A 140 -11.83 6.55 7.80
CA GLU A 140 -11.38 7.76 8.49
C GLU A 140 -10.78 8.81 7.55
N GLY A 141 -10.59 8.47 6.27
CA GLY A 141 -10.09 9.36 5.24
C GLY A 141 -8.58 9.28 5.02
N ASN A 142 -7.86 8.31 5.62
CA ASN A 142 -6.46 8.12 5.27
C ASN A 142 -6.34 7.59 3.84
N MET A 143 -5.36 8.10 3.11
CA MET A 143 -5.09 7.63 1.76
C MET A 143 -4.21 6.38 1.79
N ILE A 144 -4.70 5.33 1.15
CA ILE A 144 -4.03 4.05 1.01
C ILE A 144 -3.77 3.80 -0.46
N GLU A 145 -2.52 3.52 -0.78
CA GLU A 145 -2.07 3.07 -2.09
C GLU A 145 -1.82 1.57 -2.05
N ILE A 146 -2.30 0.86 -3.04
CA ILE A 146 -1.86 -0.50 -3.33
C ILE A 146 -1.33 -0.53 -4.76
N GLY A 147 -0.20 -1.19 -4.98
CA GLY A 147 0.45 -1.13 -6.28
C GLY A 147 1.25 -2.37 -6.61
N VAL A 148 1.76 -2.40 -7.83
CA VAL A 148 2.68 -3.44 -8.31
C VAL A 148 3.74 -2.81 -9.21
N ASP A 149 4.99 -3.21 -8.99
CA ASP A 149 6.11 -2.79 -9.82
C ASP A 149 6.00 -3.34 -11.25
N GLY A 150 6.41 -2.53 -12.23
CA GLY A 150 6.40 -2.89 -13.64
C GLY A 150 7.56 -3.78 -14.07
N HIS A 151 8.48 -4.08 -13.17
CA HIS A 151 9.69 -4.87 -13.42
C HIS A 151 9.86 -5.94 -12.34
N ASP A 152 10.56 -7.02 -12.69
CA ASP A 152 10.72 -8.19 -11.81
C ASP A 152 11.59 -7.91 -10.58
N THR A 153 12.46 -6.90 -10.66
CA THR A 153 13.34 -6.51 -9.55
C THR A 153 13.30 -5.02 -9.26
N SER A 154 13.58 -4.67 -8.01
CA SER A 154 13.68 -3.26 -7.60
C SER A 154 14.82 -2.54 -8.32
N GLU A 155 15.90 -3.25 -8.69
CA GLU A 155 17.02 -2.71 -9.45
C GLU A 155 16.59 -2.33 -10.86
N GLU A 156 15.83 -3.19 -11.54
CA GLU A 156 15.29 -2.91 -12.89
C GLU A 156 14.32 -1.74 -12.86
N THR A 157 13.42 -1.70 -11.87
CA THR A 157 12.52 -0.57 -11.65
C THR A 157 13.29 0.75 -11.47
N GLN A 158 14.33 0.75 -10.62
CA GLN A 158 15.16 1.92 -10.40
C GLN A 158 15.97 2.32 -11.63
N GLU A 159 16.48 1.36 -12.38
CA GLU A 159 17.22 1.63 -13.62
C GLU A 159 16.30 2.24 -14.68
N TYR A 160 15.11 1.68 -14.86
CA TYR A 160 14.12 2.25 -15.77
C TYR A 160 13.74 3.67 -15.35
N ALA A 161 13.48 3.90 -14.07
CA ALA A 161 13.18 5.24 -13.55
C ALA A 161 14.32 6.23 -13.82
N ARG A 162 15.58 5.82 -13.61
CA ARG A 162 16.75 6.66 -13.90
C ARG A 162 16.91 6.98 -15.39
N GLN A 163 16.65 6.03 -16.27
CA GLN A 163 16.68 6.25 -17.73
C GLN A 163 15.54 7.15 -18.17
N ALA A 164 14.34 6.96 -17.60
CA ALA A 164 13.20 7.83 -17.87
C ALA A 164 13.43 9.27 -17.37
N ASP A 165 14.06 9.44 -16.21
CA ASP A 165 14.42 10.77 -15.68
C ASP A 165 15.44 11.49 -16.58
N GLY A 166 16.35 10.75 -17.23
CA GLY A 166 17.29 11.33 -18.20
C GLY A 166 16.63 11.84 -19.48
N ALA A 167 15.45 11.33 -19.82
CA ALA A 167 14.66 11.73 -20.99
C ALA A 167 13.56 12.74 -20.67
N ARG A 168 13.24 12.96 -19.40
CA ARG A 168 12.16 13.81 -18.89
C ARG A 168 12.73 15.03 -18.13
N GLN A 169 11.88 16.01 -17.87
CA GLN A 169 12.28 17.11 -16.98
C GLN A 169 12.56 16.55 -15.57
N PRO A 170 13.70 16.89 -14.95
CA PRO A 170 14.03 16.40 -13.62
C PRO A 170 12.90 16.65 -12.61
N GLY A 171 12.50 15.60 -11.87
CA GLY A 171 11.48 15.67 -10.85
C GLY A 171 10.03 15.59 -11.34
N LYS A 172 9.81 15.31 -12.64
CA LYS A 172 8.48 15.11 -13.20
C LYS A 172 8.27 13.65 -13.59
N ILE A 173 7.53 12.92 -12.76
CA ILE A 173 7.03 11.60 -13.12
C ILE A 173 5.71 11.79 -13.85
N ASP A 174 5.63 11.33 -15.09
CA ASP A 174 4.37 11.33 -15.82
C ASP A 174 3.49 10.19 -15.32
N HIS A 175 2.24 10.50 -15.02
CA HIS A 175 1.24 9.53 -14.61
C HIS A 175 0.09 9.53 -15.63
N TRP A 176 -0.31 8.33 -16.04
CA TRP A 176 -1.44 8.12 -16.93
C TRP A 176 -2.58 7.49 -16.15
N LYS A 177 -3.77 8.05 -16.32
CA LYS A 177 -4.98 7.46 -15.73
C LYS A 177 -5.37 6.20 -16.49
N TYR A 178 -5.59 5.14 -15.71
CA TYR A 178 -6.02 3.85 -16.24
C TYR A 178 -7.45 3.53 -15.76
N ASP A 179 -8.17 2.78 -16.58
CA ASP A 179 -9.44 2.18 -16.19
C ASP A 179 -9.16 0.76 -15.67
N PRO A 180 -9.38 0.48 -14.38
CA PRO A 180 -9.12 -0.84 -13.83
C PRO A 180 -9.99 -1.94 -14.44
N GLU A 181 -11.19 -1.62 -14.92
CA GLU A 181 -12.03 -2.58 -15.62
C GLU A 181 -11.43 -2.97 -16.98
N MET A 182 -10.75 -2.03 -17.64
CA MET A 182 -10.02 -2.32 -18.86
C MET A 182 -8.80 -3.20 -18.60
N ILE A 183 -8.08 -2.97 -17.51
CA ILE A 183 -6.96 -3.84 -17.10
C ILE A 183 -7.49 -5.28 -16.89
N LEU A 184 -8.59 -5.46 -16.17
CA LEU A 184 -9.19 -6.77 -15.94
C LEU A 184 -9.57 -7.48 -17.25
N LYS A 185 -10.14 -6.75 -18.21
CA LYS A 185 -10.50 -7.30 -19.52
C LYS A 185 -9.27 -7.71 -20.32
N MET A 186 -8.22 -6.88 -20.32
CA MET A 186 -6.96 -7.17 -21.01
C MET A 186 -6.28 -8.41 -20.43
N LEU A 187 -6.18 -8.52 -19.09
CA LEU A 187 -5.66 -9.71 -18.41
C LEU A 187 -6.49 -10.95 -18.76
N GLY A 188 -7.82 -10.83 -18.72
CA GLY A 188 -8.74 -11.93 -19.09
C GLY A 188 -8.60 -12.37 -20.56
N ALA A 189 -8.15 -11.49 -21.43
CA ALA A 189 -7.85 -11.77 -22.83
C ALA A 189 -6.41 -12.25 -23.07
N GLY A 190 -5.60 -12.38 -22.03
CA GLY A 190 -4.21 -12.87 -22.11
C GLY A 190 -3.21 -11.83 -22.60
N VAL A 191 -3.53 -10.53 -22.46
CA VAL A 191 -2.55 -9.46 -22.71
C VAL A 191 -1.47 -9.52 -21.63
N SER A 192 -0.22 -9.40 -22.05
CA SER A 192 0.93 -9.42 -21.12
C SER A 192 0.97 -8.20 -20.20
N ASP A 193 1.46 -8.38 -18.99
CA ASP A 193 1.66 -7.27 -18.04
C ASP A 193 2.54 -6.19 -18.66
N TYR A 194 3.61 -6.57 -19.37
CA TYR A 194 4.48 -5.65 -20.10
C TYR A 194 3.71 -4.72 -21.07
N ASP A 195 2.74 -5.26 -21.82
CA ASP A 195 1.95 -4.46 -22.76
C ASP A 195 0.92 -3.57 -22.03
N ILE A 196 0.44 -4.00 -20.87
CA ILE A 196 -0.44 -3.19 -20.01
C ILE A 196 0.31 -2.06 -19.34
N PHE A 197 1.53 -2.31 -18.86
CA PHE A 197 2.38 -1.28 -18.26
C PHE A 197 2.80 -0.19 -19.28
N ASN A 198 3.01 -0.57 -20.55
CA ASN A 198 3.31 0.39 -21.59
C ASN A 198 2.06 1.24 -21.91
N HIS A 199 2.08 2.51 -21.53
CA HIS A 199 0.92 3.39 -21.62
C HIS A 199 0.42 3.60 -23.05
N GLU A 200 1.32 3.67 -24.04
CA GLU A 200 0.93 3.82 -25.45
C GLU A 200 0.17 2.59 -25.96
N LYS A 201 0.70 1.39 -25.65
CA LYS A 201 0.05 0.13 -26.02
C LYS A 201 -1.30 -0.03 -25.31
N TYR A 202 -1.34 0.25 -24.00
CA TYR A 202 -2.60 0.20 -23.25
C TYR A 202 -3.66 1.09 -23.88
N HIS A 203 -3.36 2.35 -24.14
CA HIS A 203 -4.33 3.28 -24.72
C HIS A 203 -4.72 2.92 -26.14
N ALA A 204 -3.78 2.40 -26.95
CA ALA A 204 -4.11 1.91 -28.30
C ALA A 204 -5.06 0.72 -28.25
N MET A 205 -4.82 -0.24 -27.34
CA MET A 205 -5.68 -1.40 -27.13
C MET A 205 -7.05 -0.99 -26.59
N ALA A 206 -7.10 -0.11 -25.60
CA ALA A 206 -8.35 0.39 -25.02
C ALA A 206 -9.24 1.08 -26.06
N LYS A 207 -8.64 1.86 -26.97
CA LYS A 207 -9.35 2.53 -28.07
C LYS A 207 -9.81 1.58 -29.17
N SER A 208 -9.20 0.42 -29.29
CA SER A 208 -9.50 -0.53 -30.37
C SER A 208 -10.89 -1.17 -30.30
N GLY A 209 -11.54 -1.13 -29.12
CA GLY A 209 -12.83 -1.76 -28.85
C GLY A 209 -12.80 -3.30 -28.86
N ARG A 210 -11.61 -3.90 -28.70
CA ARG A 210 -11.44 -5.37 -28.71
C ARG A 210 -11.76 -6.03 -27.37
N PHE A 211 -11.93 -5.26 -26.30
CA PHE A 211 -12.13 -5.74 -24.93
C PHE A 211 -13.43 -5.25 -24.31
#